data_46fd2c3a3f33344027c73639fba587cf
#
_entry.id   46fd2c3a3f33344027c73639fba587cf
#
_cell.length_a   1.000
_cell.length_b   1.000
_cell.length_c   1.000
_cell.angle_alpha   90.00
_cell.angle_beta   90.00
_cell.angle_gamma   90.00
#
_symmetry.space_group_name_H-M   'P 1'
#
loop_
_entity.id
_entity.type
_entity.pdbx_description
1 polymer ?
#
loop_
_entity_poly.entity_id
_entity_poly.type
_entity_poly.pdbx_seq_one_letter_code
_entity_poly.pdbx_strand_id
1 'polypeptide(L)'
;MEKEQKHSLANDIAEHVKLQQQYDSLYNQSMTILNSLPVAVAVYNAEGKILYFNERFCRIFGTDMKEMAESHPNIYDSPVVTDEIKNAIKAGLPIFTSFPYDFGKVDGYITTVCTGIRHLECNGQPIHTPNGELASYVIIMEDITESLEKEEMLRQSRLKTEMAIKTADIMLWEFDVNSQLFFSDNEPLNGYDKSRPVSMDLYLETIHPDERKKM
;
A
#
# COMPACT_ATOMS: atom_id res chain seq x y z
N MET A 1 29.90 -8.85 56.62
CA MET A 1 28.98 -7.75 56.32
C MET A 1 29.48 -6.88 55.14
N GLU A 2 30.61 -6.15 55.25
CA GLU A 2 31.07 -5.22 54.18
C GLU A 2 31.46 -5.91 52.87
N LYS A 3 32.04 -7.11 52.90
CA LYS A 3 32.36 -7.94 51.73
C LYS A 3 31.12 -8.50 51.04
N GLU A 4 30.11 -8.88 51.77
CA GLU A 4 28.85 -9.40 51.25
C GLU A 4 28.02 -8.31 50.59
N GLN A 5 27.99 -7.11 51.19
CA GLN A 5 27.37 -5.95 50.57
C GLN A 5 28.03 -5.53 49.27
N LYS A 6 29.38 -5.54 49.18
CA LYS A 6 30.11 -5.25 47.93
C LYS A 6 29.85 -6.31 46.87
N HIS A 7 29.70 -7.57 47.23
CA HIS A 7 29.43 -8.65 46.30
C HIS A 7 28.00 -8.58 45.78
N SER A 8 27.00 -8.28 46.63
CA SER A 8 25.62 -8.03 46.22
C SER A 8 25.52 -6.85 45.25
N LEU A 9 26.13 -5.72 45.58
CA LEU A 9 26.13 -4.53 44.74
C LEU A 9 26.80 -4.79 43.36
N ALA A 10 27.88 -5.56 43.34
CA ALA A 10 28.53 -5.92 42.07
C ALA A 10 27.64 -6.80 41.18
N ASN A 11 26.89 -7.75 41.79
CA ASN A 11 25.94 -8.57 41.07
C ASN A 11 24.77 -7.75 40.54
N ASP A 12 24.22 -6.86 41.34
CA ASP A 12 23.08 -5.98 40.93
C ASP A 12 23.51 -5.07 39.76
N ILE A 13 24.72 -4.52 39.76
CA ILE A 13 25.29 -3.74 38.68
C ILE A 13 25.47 -4.61 37.43
N ALA A 14 26.00 -5.82 37.57
CA ALA A 14 26.21 -6.72 36.44
C ALA A 14 24.87 -7.14 35.78
N GLU A 15 23.86 -7.40 36.60
CA GLU A 15 22.51 -7.71 36.12
C GLU A 15 21.89 -6.51 35.38
N HIS A 16 22.02 -5.32 35.94
CA HIS A 16 21.52 -4.08 35.30
C HIS A 16 22.22 -3.80 33.97
N VAL A 17 23.52 -3.97 33.90
CA VAL A 17 24.30 -3.82 32.64
C VAL A 17 23.85 -4.84 31.59
N LYS A 18 23.63 -6.11 32.00
CA LYS A 18 23.16 -7.15 31.12
C LYS A 18 21.75 -6.84 30.57
N LEU A 19 20.85 -6.40 31.43
CA LEU A 19 19.49 -6.01 31.04
C LEU A 19 19.52 -4.83 30.06
N GLN A 20 20.37 -3.84 30.31
CA GLN A 20 20.55 -2.69 29.42
C GLN A 20 21.07 -3.13 28.05
N GLN A 21 22.07 -4.04 28.00
CA GLN A 21 22.59 -4.57 26.73
C GLN A 21 21.54 -5.36 25.96
N GLN A 22 20.70 -6.14 26.64
CA GLN A 22 19.60 -6.86 26.02
C GLN A 22 18.56 -5.88 25.44
N TYR A 23 18.21 -4.86 26.18
CA TYR A 23 17.29 -3.81 25.73
C TYR A 23 17.83 -3.09 24.48
N ASP A 24 19.09 -2.65 24.51
CA ASP A 24 19.75 -1.96 23.40
C ASP A 24 19.83 -2.84 22.15
N SER A 25 20.14 -4.14 22.33
CA SER A 25 20.16 -5.11 21.24
C SER A 25 18.78 -5.29 20.60
N LEU A 26 17.74 -5.48 21.41
CA LEU A 26 16.37 -5.62 20.94
C LEU A 26 15.87 -4.36 20.26
N TYR A 27 16.17 -3.19 20.84
CA TYR A 27 15.83 -1.88 20.27
C TYR A 27 16.46 -1.71 18.88
N ASN A 28 17.79 -1.97 18.76
CA ASN A 28 18.52 -1.85 17.50
C ASN A 28 18.00 -2.84 16.44
N GLN A 29 17.67 -4.06 16.84
CA GLN A 29 17.07 -5.05 15.94
C GLN A 29 15.69 -4.57 15.43
N SER A 30 14.84 -4.06 16.32
CA SER A 30 13.52 -3.53 15.98
C SER A 30 13.64 -2.34 15.01
N MET A 31 14.56 -1.42 15.28
CA MET A 31 14.83 -0.27 14.39
C MET A 31 15.33 -0.69 13.01
N THR A 32 16.22 -1.70 12.97
CA THR A 32 16.71 -2.26 11.69
C THR A 32 15.57 -2.85 10.87
N ILE A 33 14.68 -3.61 11.51
CA ILE A 33 13.50 -4.18 10.85
C ILE A 33 12.60 -3.07 10.30
N LEU A 34 12.23 -2.08 11.12
CA LEU A 34 11.37 -0.98 10.72
C LEU A 34 11.94 -0.17 9.56
N ASN A 35 13.27 0.08 9.54
CA ASN A 35 13.93 0.79 8.46
C ASN A 35 14.08 -0.06 7.18
N SER A 36 14.06 -1.39 7.28
CA SER A 36 14.13 -2.29 6.11
C SER A 36 12.79 -2.47 5.40
N LEU A 37 11.67 -2.04 6.02
CA LEU A 37 10.35 -2.17 5.42
C LEU A 37 10.23 -1.30 4.17
N PRO A 38 9.60 -1.81 3.08
CA PRO A 38 9.39 -1.06 1.84
C PRO A 38 8.27 0.00 1.96
N VAL A 39 7.65 0.12 3.13
CA VAL A 39 6.55 1.04 3.44
C VAL A 39 6.96 2.11 4.44
N ALA A 40 6.35 3.28 4.37
CA ALA A 40 6.55 4.31 5.38
C ALA A 40 5.83 3.92 6.67
N VAL A 41 6.52 4.07 7.79
CA VAL A 41 5.97 3.84 9.13
C VAL A 41 6.14 5.10 9.95
N ALA A 42 5.06 5.54 10.59
CA ALA A 42 5.07 6.61 11.58
C ALA A 42 4.30 6.18 12.83
N VAL A 43 4.77 6.60 13.99
CA VAL A 43 4.10 6.39 15.28
C VAL A 43 3.81 7.74 15.89
N TYR A 44 2.58 7.93 16.32
CA TYR A 44 2.11 9.15 16.98
C TYR A 44 1.65 8.84 18.40
N ASN A 45 1.81 9.79 19.32
CA ASN A 45 1.16 9.69 20.63
C ASN A 45 -0.34 10.07 20.54
N ALA A 46 -1.05 9.95 21.65
CA ALA A 46 -2.49 10.28 21.73
C ALA A 46 -2.79 11.75 21.36
N GLU A 47 -1.84 12.66 21.60
CA GLU A 47 -1.93 14.08 21.26
C GLU A 47 -1.60 14.38 19.79
N GLY A 48 -1.31 13.33 18.98
CA GLY A 48 -1.00 13.45 17.54
C GLY A 48 0.43 13.87 17.24
N LYS A 49 1.32 13.96 18.23
CA LYS A 49 2.72 14.27 18.02
C LYS A 49 3.47 13.04 17.55
N ILE A 50 4.34 13.22 16.52
CA ILE A 50 5.15 12.11 16.00
C ILE A 50 6.21 11.68 17.02
N LEU A 51 6.28 10.38 17.30
CA LEU A 51 7.24 9.74 18.20
C LEU A 51 8.34 9.02 17.45
N TYR A 52 7.99 8.43 16.30
CA TYR A 52 8.89 7.65 15.46
C TYR A 52 8.47 7.71 13.99
N PHE A 53 9.43 7.63 13.12
CA PHE A 53 9.24 7.43 11.67
C PHE A 53 10.49 6.74 11.10
N ASN A 54 10.30 5.99 10.01
CA ASN A 54 11.41 5.29 9.36
C ASN A 54 11.95 6.07 8.15
N GLU A 55 13.08 5.61 7.58
CA GLU A 55 13.68 6.24 6.39
C GLU A 55 12.71 6.27 5.18
N ARG A 56 11.85 5.26 5.04
CA ARG A 56 10.88 5.22 3.94
C ARG A 56 9.86 6.35 4.04
N PHE A 57 9.47 6.72 5.26
CA PHE A 57 8.65 7.91 5.51
C PHE A 57 9.33 9.16 4.94
N CYS A 58 10.61 9.40 5.27
CA CYS A 58 11.34 10.54 4.75
C CYS A 58 11.42 10.56 3.22
N ARG A 59 11.60 9.39 2.58
CA ARG A 59 11.63 9.29 1.11
C ARG A 59 10.29 9.61 0.47
N ILE A 60 9.17 9.12 1.03
CA ILE A 60 7.82 9.41 0.51
C ILE A 60 7.50 10.90 0.65
N PHE A 61 7.82 11.49 1.78
CA PHE A 61 7.51 12.89 2.08
C PHE A 61 8.59 13.87 1.60
N GLY A 62 9.71 13.38 1.07
CA GLY A 62 10.81 14.24 0.57
C GLY A 62 11.38 15.13 1.65
N THR A 63 11.49 14.64 2.89
CA THR A 63 11.98 15.37 4.05
C THR A 63 13.25 14.75 4.58
N ASP A 64 13.99 15.49 5.40
CA ASP A 64 15.18 15.00 6.08
C ASP A 64 14.85 14.44 7.46
N MET A 65 15.54 13.36 7.87
CA MET A 65 15.37 12.71 9.18
C MET A 65 15.58 13.68 10.33
N LYS A 66 16.58 14.56 10.22
CA LYS A 66 16.94 15.52 11.27
C LYS A 66 15.90 16.63 11.38
N GLU A 67 15.49 17.20 10.24
CA GLU A 67 14.45 18.24 10.21
C GLU A 67 13.11 17.73 10.79
N MET A 68 12.70 16.51 10.41
CA MET A 68 11.51 15.89 10.97
C MET A 68 11.61 15.64 12.48
N ALA A 69 12.79 15.19 12.95
CA ALA A 69 13.03 14.96 14.37
C ALA A 69 13.04 16.26 15.18
N GLU A 70 13.48 17.38 14.60
CA GLU A 70 13.50 18.70 15.26
C GLU A 70 12.12 19.39 15.24
N SER A 71 11.37 19.28 14.13
CA SER A 71 10.08 19.94 13.96
C SER A 71 8.96 19.27 14.73
N HIS A 72 9.04 17.95 14.93
CA HIS A 72 8.01 17.13 15.62
C HIS A 72 6.58 17.46 15.17
N PRO A 73 6.26 17.35 13.89
CA PRO A 73 4.96 17.77 13.38
C PRO A 73 3.83 17.01 14.06
N ASN A 74 2.72 17.72 14.30
CA ASN A 74 1.51 17.14 14.88
C ASN A 74 0.54 16.77 13.74
N ILE A 75 0.08 15.53 13.67
CA ILE A 75 -0.81 15.06 12.61
C ILE A 75 -2.14 15.83 12.58
N TYR A 76 -2.60 16.33 13.73
CA TYR A 76 -3.84 17.10 13.79
C TYR A 76 -3.72 18.48 13.15
N ASP A 77 -2.50 19.04 13.05
CA ASP A 77 -2.22 20.32 12.43
C ASP A 77 -1.96 20.19 10.92
N SER A 78 -1.88 18.96 10.40
CA SER A 78 -1.65 18.73 8.98
C SER A 78 -2.77 19.32 8.13
N PRO A 79 -2.44 20.15 7.13
CA PRO A 79 -3.44 20.77 6.25
C PRO A 79 -3.99 19.79 5.18
N VAL A 80 -3.38 18.62 5.01
CA VAL A 80 -3.71 17.65 3.95
C VAL A 80 -4.30 16.35 4.49
N VAL A 81 -4.08 16.02 5.77
CA VAL A 81 -4.72 14.87 6.42
C VAL A 81 -6.18 15.21 6.68
N THR A 82 -7.08 14.34 6.21
CA THR A 82 -8.53 14.57 6.30
C THR A 82 -9.03 14.53 7.74
N ASP A 83 -10.14 15.22 8.00
CA ASP A 83 -10.78 15.21 9.32
C ASP A 83 -11.24 13.79 9.72
N GLU A 84 -11.60 12.94 8.75
CA GLU A 84 -11.94 11.54 8.99
C GLU A 84 -10.76 10.79 9.65
N ILE A 85 -9.57 10.93 9.08
CA ILE A 85 -8.33 10.32 9.62
C ILE A 85 -8.04 10.90 11.01
N LYS A 86 -8.07 12.24 11.16
CA LYS A 86 -7.80 12.90 12.44
C LYS A 86 -8.77 12.45 13.55
N ASN A 87 -10.04 12.33 13.21
CA ASN A 87 -11.08 11.90 14.15
C ASN A 87 -10.94 10.42 14.54
N ALA A 88 -10.61 9.55 13.58
CA ALA A 88 -10.36 8.15 13.87
C ALA A 88 -9.16 7.94 14.80
N ILE A 89 -8.06 8.68 14.58
CA ILE A 89 -6.90 8.66 15.49
C ILE A 89 -7.29 9.11 16.90
N LYS A 90 -8.01 10.24 17.04
CA LYS A 90 -8.50 10.74 18.34
C LYS A 90 -9.40 9.75 19.05
N ALA A 91 -10.22 9.02 18.28
CA ALA A 91 -11.13 8.02 18.82
C ALA A 91 -10.46 6.67 19.11
N GLY A 92 -9.17 6.49 18.75
CA GLY A 92 -8.48 5.20 18.87
C GLY A 92 -9.09 4.12 18.00
N LEU A 93 -9.60 4.47 16.82
CA LEU A 93 -10.20 3.55 15.85
C LEU A 93 -9.22 3.20 14.74
N PRO A 94 -9.22 1.96 14.21
CA PRO A 94 -8.40 1.60 13.07
C PRO A 94 -8.82 2.40 11.82
N ILE A 95 -7.84 2.68 10.94
CA ILE A 95 -8.04 3.36 9.66
C ILE A 95 -7.52 2.47 8.55
N PHE A 96 -8.29 2.38 7.46
CA PHE A 96 -7.81 1.90 6.17
C PHE A 96 -8.44 2.78 5.09
N THR A 97 -7.63 3.65 4.47
CA THR A 97 -8.13 4.60 3.47
C THR A 97 -7.02 5.01 2.51
N SER A 98 -7.39 5.53 1.36
CA SER A 98 -6.48 6.20 0.45
C SER A 98 -6.93 7.63 0.19
N PHE A 99 -5.99 8.55 0.05
CA PHE A 99 -6.29 9.95 -0.17
C PHE A 99 -5.18 10.65 -0.98
N PRO A 100 -5.53 11.74 -1.72
CA PRO A 100 -4.53 12.56 -2.38
C PRO A 100 -3.80 13.43 -1.35
N TYR A 101 -2.47 13.34 -1.33
CA TYR A 101 -1.58 14.17 -0.53
C TYR A 101 -0.96 15.25 -1.42
N ASP A 102 -1.38 16.50 -1.21
CA ASP A 102 -0.95 17.65 -2.00
C ASP A 102 0.23 18.36 -1.32
N PHE A 103 1.43 18.18 -1.88
CA PHE A 103 2.66 18.81 -1.36
C PHE A 103 2.67 20.33 -1.49
N GLY A 104 1.84 20.91 -2.35
CA GLY A 104 1.67 22.37 -2.44
C GLY A 104 0.95 23.00 -1.25
N LYS A 105 0.36 22.17 -0.38
CA LYS A 105 -0.42 22.63 0.79
C LYS A 105 0.29 22.43 2.13
N VAL A 106 1.49 21.84 2.14
CA VAL A 106 2.18 21.51 3.41
C VAL A 106 3.23 22.53 3.83
N ASP A 107 3.31 23.65 3.13
CA ASP A 107 4.24 24.74 3.48
C ASP A 107 3.96 25.24 4.91
N GLY A 108 5.04 25.41 5.69
CA GLY A 108 4.95 25.75 7.10
C GLY A 108 4.56 24.60 8.04
N TYR A 109 4.19 23.43 7.50
CA TYR A 109 3.90 22.23 8.31
C TYR A 109 5.05 21.25 8.33
N ILE A 110 5.58 20.91 7.16
CA ILE A 110 6.82 20.11 7.01
C ILE A 110 7.70 20.72 5.91
N THR A 111 9.02 20.60 6.08
CA THR A 111 9.97 20.89 5.00
C THR A 111 10.02 19.70 4.05
N THR A 112 9.79 19.95 2.75
CA THR A 112 9.79 18.90 1.72
C THR A 112 10.38 19.39 0.41
N VAL A 113 11.06 18.48 -0.31
CA VAL A 113 11.49 18.69 -1.70
C VAL A 113 10.50 18.12 -2.71
N CYS A 114 9.45 17.44 -2.25
CA CYS A 114 8.41 16.90 -3.10
C CYS A 114 7.45 18.01 -3.56
N THR A 115 6.91 17.83 -4.76
CA THR A 115 5.92 18.73 -5.36
C THR A 115 4.77 17.92 -5.97
N GLY A 116 3.64 18.59 -6.25
CA GLY A 116 2.48 17.95 -6.84
C GLY A 116 1.65 17.12 -5.87
N ILE A 117 0.87 16.23 -6.42
CA ILE A 117 -0.05 15.37 -5.65
C ILE A 117 0.43 13.92 -5.75
N ARG A 118 0.49 13.23 -4.62
CA ARG A 118 0.64 11.77 -4.54
C ARG A 118 -0.59 11.14 -3.96
N HIS A 119 -0.90 9.94 -4.37
CA HIS A 119 -1.95 9.13 -3.77
C HIS A 119 -1.34 8.21 -2.72
N LEU A 120 -1.70 8.42 -1.45
CA LEU A 120 -1.20 7.63 -0.34
C LEU A 120 -2.29 6.67 0.14
N GLU A 121 -1.94 5.39 0.24
CA GLU A 121 -2.71 4.41 1.00
C GLU A 121 -2.22 4.43 2.46
N CYS A 122 -3.16 4.45 3.40
CA CYS A 122 -2.91 4.62 4.81
C CYS A 122 -3.62 3.52 5.60
N ASN A 123 -2.84 2.76 6.36
CA ASN A 123 -3.33 1.78 7.33
C ASN A 123 -2.88 2.20 8.73
N GLY A 124 -3.83 2.56 9.56
CA GLY A 124 -3.57 3.04 10.91
C GLY A 124 -4.17 2.14 11.98
N GLN A 125 -3.38 1.86 13.02
CA GLN A 125 -3.79 1.00 14.14
C GLN A 125 -3.48 1.67 15.48
N PRO A 126 -4.46 1.72 16.41
CA PRO A 126 -4.23 2.18 17.77
C PRO A 126 -3.47 1.14 18.59
N ILE A 127 -2.60 1.60 19.45
CA ILE A 127 -1.94 0.81 20.51
C ILE A 127 -2.48 1.30 21.84
N HIS A 128 -3.06 0.40 22.62
CA HIS A 128 -3.63 0.72 23.93
C HIS A 128 -2.72 0.24 25.06
N THR A 129 -2.75 0.98 26.17
CA THR A 129 -2.17 0.54 27.45
C THR A 129 -2.93 -0.67 27.99
N PRO A 130 -2.37 -1.40 28.98
CA PRO A 130 -3.11 -2.47 29.68
C PRO A 130 -4.42 -1.99 30.32
N ASN A 131 -4.55 -0.70 30.61
CA ASN A 131 -5.76 -0.09 31.17
C ASN A 131 -6.78 0.32 30.10
N GLY A 132 -6.50 0.08 28.81
CA GLY A 132 -7.40 0.40 27.70
C GLY A 132 -7.31 1.83 27.17
N GLU A 133 -6.40 2.67 27.68
CA GLU A 133 -6.18 4.01 27.18
C GLU A 133 -5.32 4.00 25.91
N LEU A 134 -5.54 4.93 25.00
CA LEU A 134 -4.74 5.08 23.79
C LEU A 134 -3.31 5.51 24.16
N ALA A 135 -2.35 4.61 24.00
CA ALA A 135 -0.93 4.89 24.25
C ALA A 135 -0.25 5.56 23.05
N SER A 136 -0.49 5.00 21.86
CA SER A 136 0.07 5.50 20.61
C SER A 136 -0.76 5.03 19.42
N TYR A 137 -0.45 5.58 18.25
CA TYR A 137 -1.10 5.20 16.99
C TYR A 137 -0.04 4.97 15.93
N VAL A 138 -0.02 3.77 15.35
CA VAL A 138 0.89 3.39 14.27
C VAL A 138 0.19 3.61 12.94
N ILE A 139 0.86 4.30 12.01
CA ILE A 139 0.38 4.51 10.66
C ILE A 139 1.42 3.94 9.69
N ILE A 140 0.97 3.05 8.83
CA ILE A 140 1.73 2.55 7.69
C ILE A 140 1.19 3.25 6.44
N MET A 141 2.08 3.77 5.61
CA MET A 141 1.72 4.49 4.38
C MET A 141 2.49 3.95 3.19
N GLU A 142 1.81 3.88 2.06
CA GLU A 142 2.38 3.51 0.77
C GLU A 142 1.99 4.56 -0.29
N ASP A 143 2.95 4.92 -1.14
CA ASP A 143 2.70 5.76 -2.31
C ASP A 143 2.21 4.84 -3.45
N ILE A 144 0.91 4.91 -3.74
CA ILE A 144 0.24 4.12 -4.77
C ILE A 144 0.03 4.90 -6.08
N THR A 145 0.65 6.08 -6.24
CA THR A 145 0.47 6.95 -7.40
C THR A 145 0.80 6.22 -8.71
N GLU A 146 1.99 5.62 -8.78
CA GLU A 146 2.44 4.89 -9.97
C GLU A 146 1.53 3.68 -10.29
N SER A 147 1.04 3.00 -9.25
CA SER A 147 0.12 1.86 -9.40
C SER A 147 -1.22 2.29 -10.01
N LEU A 148 -1.79 3.38 -9.52
CA LEU A 148 -3.03 3.96 -10.04
C LEU A 148 -2.86 4.48 -11.48
N GLU A 149 -1.74 5.11 -11.79
CA GLU A 149 -1.43 5.59 -13.15
C GLU A 149 -1.33 4.41 -14.14
N LYS A 150 -0.65 3.33 -13.75
CA LYS A 150 -0.54 2.12 -14.58
C LYS A 150 -1.89 1.45 -14.81
N GLU A 151 -2.71 1.35 -13.77
CA GLU A 151 -4.06 0.79 -13.87
C GLU A 151 -4.93 1.61 -14.82
N GLU A 152 -4.91 2.93 -14.69
CA GLU A 152 -5.66 3.84 -15.57
C GLU A 152 -5.16 3.77 -17.03
N MET A 153 -3.85 3.73 -17.26
CA MET A 153 -3.29 3.54 -18.61
C MET A 153 -3.73 2.22 -19.22
N LEU A 154 -3.71 1.12 -18.45
CA LEU A 154 -4.16 -0.17 -18.91
C LEU A 154 -5.67 -0.17 -19.24
N ARG A 155 -6.48 0.46 -18.38
CA ARG A 155 -7.93 0.64 -18.59
C ARG A 155 -8.21 1.41 -19.87
N GLN A 156 -7.50 2.51 -20.09
CA GLN A 156 -7.65 3.32 -21.31
C GLN A 156 -7.21 2.56 -22.56
N SER A 157 -6.11 1.81 -22.48
CA SER A 157 -5.63 0.97 -23.58
C SER A 157 -6.67 -0.09 -23.97
N ARG A 158 -7.26 -0.78 -22.99
CA ARG A 158 -8.34 -1.74 -23.21
C ARG A 158 -9.55 -1.11 -23.89
N LEU A 159 -10.02 0.04 -23.38
CA LEU A 159 -11.15 0.76 -23.96
C LEU A 159 -10.89 1.18 -25.42
N LYS A 160 -9.68 1.69 -25.72
CA LYS A 160 -9.29 2.04 -27.09
C LYS A 160 -9.32 0.82 -28.00
N THR A 161 -8.78 -0.31 -27.54
CA THR A 161 -8.78 -1.57 -28.30
C THR A 161 -10.20 -2.06 -28.57
N GLU A 162 -11.06 -2.08 -27.55
CA GLU A 162 -12.47 -2.45 -27.68
C GLU A 162 -13.22 -1.55 -28.67
N MET A 163 -12.98 -0.23 -28.60
CA MET A 163 -13.57 0.72 -29.54
C MET A 163 -13.08 0.49 -30.98
N ALA A 164 -11.78 0.26 -31.16
CA ALA A 164 -11.20 -0.02 -32.49
C ALA A 164 -11.79 -1.28 -33.10
N ILE A 165 -11.92 -2.37 -32.33
CA ILE A 165 -12.53 -3.63 -32.74
C ILE A 165 -13.98 -3.41 -33.17
N LYS A 166 -14.77 -2.71 -32.35
CA LYS A 166 -16.18 -2.42 -32.63
C LYS A 166 -16.35 -1.52 -33.87
N THR A 167 -15.47 -0.52 -34.05
CA THR A 167 -15.57 0.44 -35.16
C THR A 167 -15.12 -0.18 -36.49
N ALA A 168 -14.12 -1.05 -36.45
CA ALA A 168 -13.57 -1.70 -37.63
C ALA A 168 -14.35 -2.96 -38.07
N ASP A 169 -15.39 -3.33 -37.35
CA ASP A 169 -16.17 -4.57 -37.57
C ASP A 169 -15.27 -5.83 -37.63
N ILE A 170 -14.24 -5.83 -36.78
CA ILE A 170 -13.25 -6.92 -36.69
C ILE A 170 -13.82 -8.01 -35.78
N MET A 171 -13.82 -9.24 -36.25
CA MET A 171 -14.12 -10.43 -35.46
C MET A 171 -12.84 -10.89 -34.77
N LEU A 172 -12.84 -10.92 -33.43
CA LEU A 172 -11.81 -11.58 -32.65
C LEU A 172 -12.22 -13.00 -32.33
N TRP A 173 -11.29 -13.91 -32.52
CA TRP A 173 -11.45 -15.30 -32.09
C TRP A 173 -10.15 -15.82 -31.51
N GLU A 174 -10.27 -16.72 -30.58
CA GLU A 174 -9.16 -17.42 -29.93
C GLU A 174 -9.42 -18.93 -30.03
N PHE A 175 -8.40 -19.71 -30.33
CA PHE A 175 -8.45 -21.16 -30.37
C PHE A 175 -7.49 -21.76 -29.35
N ASP A 176 -8.01 -22.42 -28.34
CA ASP A 176 -7.21 -23.18 -27.40
C ASP A 176 -6.86 -24.55 -27.99
N VAL A 177 -5.57 -24.76 -28.28
CA VAL A 177 -5.04 -25.97 -28.91
C VAL A 177 -5.19 -27.21 -28.02
N ASN A 178 -5.19 -27.04 -26.69
CA ASN A 178 -5.27 -28.16 -25.75
C ASN A 178 -6.72 -28.66 -25.60
N SER A 179 -7.66 -27.75 -25.44
CA SER A 179 -9.08 -28.10 -25.32
C SER A 179 -9.79 -28.22 -26.68
N GLN A 180 -9.16 -27.77 -27.77
CA GLN A 180 -9.74 -27.67 -29.12
C GLN A 180 -11.05 -26.86 -29.15
N LEU A 181 -11.10 -25.79 -28.34
CA LEU A 181 -12.26 -24.92 -28.24
C LEU A 181 -11.98 -23.56 -28.86
N PHE A 182 -12.98 -23.02 -29.56
CA PHE A 182 -13.02 -21.65 -30.05
C PHE A 182 -13.76 -20.74 -29.08
N PHE A 183 -13.21 -19.55 -28.92
CA PHE A 183 -13.82 -18.42 -28.22
C PHE A 183 -13.96 -17.27 -29.20
N SER A 184 -15.09 -16.59 -29.23
CA SER A 184 -15.32 -15.42 -30.07
C SER A 184 -16.03 -14.33 -29.29
N ASP A 185 -15.57 -13.08 -29.43
CA ASP A 185 -16.16 -11.90 -28.76
C ASP A 185 -17.35 -11.31 -29.52
N ASN A 186 -17.59 -11.74 -30.77
CA ASN A 186 -18.65 -11.20 -31.60
C ASN A 186 -19.94 -12.02 -31.56
N GLU A 187 -21.01 -11.48 -32.16
CA GLU A 187 -22.32 -12.15 -32.22
C GLU A 187 -22.21 -13.58 -32.73
N PRO A 188 -23.01 -14.47 -32.12
CA PRO A 188 -22.90 -15.87 -32.49
C PRO A 188 -23.21 -16.06 -33.97
N LEU A 189 -22.28 -16.71 -34.66
CA LEU A 189 -22.61 -17.29 -35.94
C LEU A 189 -23.80 -18.22 -35.74
N ASN A 190 -24.94 -17.85 -36.29
CA ASN A 190 -26.17 -18.69 -36.30
C ASN A 190 -26.78 -19.08 -34.93
N GLY A 191 -26.82 -18.15 -33.94
CA GLY A 191 -27.62 -18.37 -32.71
C GLY A 191 -26.90 -19.06 -31.57
N TYR A 192 -25.56 -19.22 -31.62
CA TYR A 192 -24.75 -19.72 -30.49
C TYR A 192 -24.50 -18.63 -29.43
N ASP A 193 -24.61 -19.04 -28.16
CA ASP A 193 -24.36 -18.15 -27.03
C ASP A 193 -22.87 -17.80 -26.92
N LYS A 194 -22.52 -16.50 -26.95
CA LYS A 194 -21.16 -15.95 -26.82
C LYS A 194 -20.40 -16.40 -25.57
N SER A 195 -21.12 -16.77 -24.53
CA SER A 195 -20.53 -17.16 -23.24
C SER A 195 -19.98 -18.58 -23.24
N ARG A 196 -20.18 -19.36 -24.33
CA ARG A 196 -19.78 -20.76 -24.39
C ARG A 196 -18.75 -21.00 -25.48
N PRO A 197 -17.62 -21.62 -25.14
CA PRO A 197 -16.66 -22.07 -26.13
C PRO A 197 -17.28 -23.12 -27.06
N VAL A 198 -16.93 -23.05 -28.33
CA VAL A 198 -17.47 -23.92 -29.39
C VAL A 198 -16.37 -24.90 -29.82
N SER A 199 -16.69 -26.17 -29.94
CA SER A 199 -15.75 -27.15 -30.48
C SER A 199 -15.43 -26.87 -31.96
N MET A 200 -14.26 -27.33 -32.44
CA MET A 200 -13.88 -27.19 -33.83
C MET A 200 -14.95 -27.78 -34.78
N ASP A 201 -15.50 -28.95 -34.46
CA ASP A 201 -16.52 -29.59 -35.28
C ASP A 201 -17.75 -28.73 -35.42
N LEU A 202 -18.22 -28.16 -34.30
CA LEU A 202 -19.40 -27.29 -34.27
C LEU A 202 -19.12 -25.96 -34.99
N TYR A 203 -17.93 -25.41 -34.88
CA TYR A 203 -17.51 -24.23 -35.65
C TYR A 203 -17.52 -24.52 -37.15
N LEU A 204 -16.98 -25.64 -37.58
CA LEU A 204 -16.96 -26.05 -39.00
C LEU A 204 -18.37 -26.24 -39.57
N GLU A 205 -19.34 -26.65 -38.77
CA GLU A 205 -20.73 -26.75 -39.21
C GLU A 205 -21.36 -25.40 -39.60
N THR A 206 -20.85 -24.29 -39.04
CA THR A 206 -21.31 -22.94 -39.37
C THR A 206 -20.79 -22.44 -40.72
N ILE A 207 -19.76 -23.08 -41.29
CA ILE A 207 -19.12 -22.72 -42.56
C ILE A 207 -19.84 -23.42 -43.72
N HIS A 208 -20.07 -22.66 -44.81
CA HIS A 208 -20.68 -23.23 -46.00
C HIS A 208 -19.95 -24.47 -46.48
N PRO A 209 -20.62 -25.56 -46.88
CA PRO A 209 -20.01 -26.85 -47.25
C PRO A 209 -18.90 -26.74 -48.31
N ASP A 210 -19.05 -25.83 -49.26
CA ASP A 210 -18.06 -25.66 -50.37
C ASP A 210 -16.79 -24.98 -49.88
N GLU A 211 -16.79 -24.29 -48.76
CA GLU A 211 -15.63 -23.58 -48.19
C GLU A 211 -14.90 -24.42 -47.16
N ARG A 212 -15.58 -25.38 -46.53
CA ARG A 212 -14.97 -26.30 -45.55
C ARG A 212 -13.80 -27.09 -46.11
N LYS A 213 -13.79 -27.36 -47.45
CA LYS A 213 -12.73 -28.12 -48.10
C LYS A 213 -11.44 -27.30 -48.36
N LYS A 214 -11.49 -25.99 -48.15
CA LYS A 214 -10.35 -25.08 -48.41
C LYS A 214 -9.59 -24.74 -47.12
N MET A 215 -10.09 -25.10 -45.95
CA MET A 215 -9.46 -24.95 -44.63
C MET A 215 -8.74 -26.25 -44.23
#